data_bf6937f9de9a0e5feec87b6c2818ad4c
#
_entry.id   bf6937f9de9a0e5feec87b6c2818ad4c
#
_cell.length_a   1.000
_cell.length_b   1.000
_cell.length_c   1.000
_cell.angle_alpha   90.00
_cell.angle_beta   90.00
_cell.angle_gamma   90.00
#
_symmetry.space_group_name_H-M   'P 1'
#
loop_
_entity.id
_entity.type
_entity.pdbx_description
1 polymer ?
#
loop_
_entity_poly.entity_id
_entity_poly.type
_entity_poly.pdbx_seq_one_letter_code
_entity_poly.pdbx_strand_id
1 'polypeptide(L)'
;MSDFINPLTGVVSSHFISHSQDIGQLVYWHKYAGDHIQVRQFGQLRWLLINDTLQSVIELNNPQRLLFPHLTYLAKQWQTLAPPNHVLELGLGGGAIRNYLQYTYPQAHVTSVEKNADIIACYTDFFALKNQSDVQ
;
A
#
# COMPACT_ATOMS: atom_id res chain seq x y z
N MET A 1 -13.68 -12.20 6.95
CA MET A 1 -12.86 -11.04 7.37
C MET A 1 -11.87 -11.38 8.47
N SER A 2 -12.32 -12.06 9.53
CA SER A 2 -11.44 -12.41 10.65
C SER A 2 -10.23 -13.25 10.23
N ASP A 3 -10.37 -14.07 9.17
CA ASP A 3 -9.27 -14.89 8.67
C ASP A 3 -8.23 -14.10 7.88
N PHE A 4 -8.53 -12.86 7.51
CA PHE A 4 -7.63 -12.04 6.71
C PHE A 4 -6.71 -11.16 7.55
N ILE A 5 -7.15 -10.80 8.74
CA ILE A 5 -6.38 -9.98 9.68
C ILE A 5 -6.11 -10.79 10.93
N ASN A 6 -4.84 -10.86 11.33
CA ASN A 6 -4.46 -11.49 12.59
C ASN A 6 -4.91 -10.58 13.75
N PRO A 7 -5.84 -11.03 14.61
CA PRO A 7 -6.37 -10.18 15.68
C PRO A 7 -5.35 -9.76 16.72
N LEU A 8 -4.24 -10.52 16.87
CA LEU A 8 -3.21 -10.20 17.86
C LEU A 8 -2.26 -9.10 17.37
N THR A 9 -1.98 -9.05 16.07
CA THR A 9 -0.99 -8.14 15.51
C THR A 9 -1.61 -7.02 14.66
N GLY A 10 -2.85 -7.23 14.19
CA GLY A 10 -3.53 -6.27 13.35
C GLY A 10 -3.02 -6.22 11.91
N VAL A 11 -2.14 -7.14 11.52
CA VAL A 11 -1.61 -7.22 10.14
C VAL A 11 -2.29 -8.36 9.39
N VAL A 12 -2.13 -8.38 8.06
CA VAL A 12 -2.73 -9.42 7.23
C VAL A 12 -2.15 -10.79 7.55
N SER A 13 -3.00 -11.81 7.45
CA SER A 13 -2.63 -13.19 7.74
C SER A 13 -1.88 -13.81 6.56
N SER A 14 -1.17 -14.91 6.82
CA SER A 14 -0.55 -15.71 5.76
C SER A 14 -1.60 -16.30 4.81
N HIS A 15 -2.78 -16.63 5.33
CA HIS A 15 -3.90 -17.10 4.52
C HIS A 15 -4.32 -16.04 3.49
N PHE A 16 -4.47 -14.78 3.93
CA PHE A 16 -4.78 -13.68 3.02
C PHE A 16 -3.70 -13.53 1.95
N ILE A 17 -2.43 -13.50 2.36
CA ILE A 17 -1.32 -13.30 1.42
C ILE A 17 -1.30 -14.38 0.35
N SER A 18 -1.46 -15.64 0.73
CA SER A 18 -1.39 -16.75 -0.22
C SER A 18 -2.59 -16.87 -1.14
N HIS A 19 -3.74 -16.28 -0.78
CA HIS A 19 -4.98 -16.38 -1.58
C HIS A 19 -5.44 -15.04 -2.15
N SER A 20 -4.63 -14.01 -2.05
CA SER A 20 -5.03 -12.64 -2.41
C SER A 20 -5.45 -12.47 -3.86
N GLN A 21 -4.98 -13.33 -4.78
CA GLN A 21 -5.38 -13.29 -6.17
C GLN A 21 -6.76 -13.91 -6.42
N ASP A 22 -7.30 -14.67 -5.48
CA ASP A 22 -8.52 -15.46 -5.66
C ASP A 22 -9.72 -14.94 -4.86
N ILE A 23 -9.52 -14.02 -3.94
CA ILE A 23 -10.55 -13.54 -3.02
C ILE A 23 -10.97 -12.12 -3.34
N GLY A 24 -12.15 -11.74 -2.82
CA GLY A 24 -12.69 -10.40 -3.02
C GLY A 24 -13.20 -10.16 -4.44
N GLN A 25 -13.49 -8.91 -4.72
CA GLN A 25 -13.97 -8.44 -6.01
C GLN A 25 -12.87 -7.75 -6.78
N LEU A 26 -12.81 -8.01 -8.09
CA LEU A 26 -11.92 -7.28 -8.98
C LEU A 26 -12.48 -5.87 -9.20
N VAL A 27 -11.70 -4.86 -8.79
CA VAL A 27 -12.06 -3.45 -8.91
C VAL A 27 -11.45 -2.83 -10.15
N TYR A 28 -10.23 -3.24 -10.49
CA TYR A 28 -9.48 -2.71 -11.63
C TYR A 28 -8.53 -3.78 -12.15
N TRP A 29 -8.39 -3.84 -13.47
CA TRP A 29 -7.44 -4.73 -14.13
C TRP A 29 -6.89 -4.04 -15.37
N HIS A 30 -5.57 -4.10 -15.56
CA HIS A 30 -4.92 -3.55 -16.75
C HIS A 30 -3.66 -4.33 -17.08
N LYS A 31 -3.45 -4.59 -18.35
CA LYS A 31 -2.22 -5.18 -18.85
C LYS A 31 -1.32 -4.07 -19.40
N TYR A 32 -0.09 -4.03 -18.92
CA TYR A 32 0.87 -3.01 -19.31
C TYR A 32 2.23 -3.63 -19.52
N ALA A 33 2.78 -3.52 -20.74
CA ALA A 33 4.14 -3.95 -21.08
C ALA A 33 4.45 -5.40 -20.65
N GLY A 34 3.49 -6.30 -20.79
CA GLY A 34 3.67 -7.71 -20.41
C GLY A 34 3.29 -8.05 -18.98
N ASP A 35 3.16 -7.06 -18.11
CA ASP A 35 2.66 -7.23 -16.76
C ASP A 35 1.16 -7.01 -16.70
N HIS A 36 0.48 -7.64 -15.73
CA HIS A 36 -0.90 -7.30 -15.44
C HIS A 36 -1.03 -6.80 -14.00
N ILE A 37 -1.87 -5.80 -13.86
CA ILE A 37 -2.09 -5.09 -12.61
C ILE A 37 -3.53 -5.31 -12.20
N GLN A 38 -3.77 -5.68 -10.95
CA GLN A 38 -5.10 -5.85 -10.40
C GLN A 38 -5.25 -5.08 -9.12
N VAL A 39 -6.43 -4.47 -8.94
CA VAL A 39 -6.88 -3.96 -7.64
C VAL A 39 -8.09 -4.79 -7.24
N ARG A 40 -8.04 -5.37 -6.06
CA ARG A 40 -9.13 -6.18 -5.51
C ARG A 40 -9.57 -5.61 -4.18
N GLN A 41 -10.79 -5.95 -3.79
CA GLN A 41 -11.39 -5.41 -2.56
C GLN A 41 -12.30 -6.45 -1.92
N PHE A 42 -12.25 -6.52 -0.61
CA PHE A 42 -13.21 -7.26 0.20
C PHE A 42 -13.47 -6.50 1.50
N GLY A 43 -14.73 -6.07 1.71
CA GLY A 43 -15.06 -5.25 2.87
C GLY A 43 -14.23 -3.97 2.88
N GLN A 44 -13.51 -3.73 3.97
CA GLN A 44 -12.65 -2.56 4.13
C GLN A 44 -11.22 -2.75 3.62
N LEU A 45 -10.89 -3.94 3.13
CA LEU A 45 -9.55 -4.21 2.59
C LEU A 45 -9.54 -3.99 1.09
N ARG A 46 -8.52 -3.29 0.63
CA ARG A 46 -8.23 -3.10 -0.80
C ARG A 46 -6.75 -3.36 -1.03
N TRP A 47 -6.43 -4.10 -2.09
CA TRP A 47 -5.05 -4.50 -2.31
C TRP A 47 -4.68 -4.48 -3.78
N LEU A 48 -3.37 -4.36 -4.03
CA LEU A 48 -2.76 -4.29 -5.36
C LEU A 48 -1.96 -5.55 -5.62
N LEU A 49 -2.18 -6.15 -6.78
CA LEU A 49 -1.41 -7.29 -7.26
C LEU A 49 -0.72 -6.92 -8.58
N ILE A 50 0.51 -7.34 -8.72
CA ILE A 50 1.23 -7.29 -9.99
C ILE A 50 1.62 -8.72 -10.34
N ASN A 51 1.15 -9.24 -11.47
CA ASN A 51 1.37 -10.63 -11.90
C ASN A 51 1.03 -11.63 -10.78
N ASP A 52 -0.12 -11.43 -10.15
CA ASP A 52 -0.65 -12.25 -9.06
C ASP A 52 0.20 -12.23 -7.77
N THR A 53 1.17 -11.33 -7.68
CA THR A 53 1.95 -11.12 -6.45
C THR A 53 1.43 -9.91 -5.71
N LEU A 54 1.12 -10.09 -4.43
CA LEU A 54 0.61 -9.04 -3.57
C LEU A 54 1.69 -7.98 -3.33
N GLN A 55 1.38 -6.74 -3.70
CA GLN A 55 2.30 -5.61 -3.56
C GLN A 55 1.96 -4.72 -2.37
N SER A 56 0.67 -4.53 -2.09
CA SER A 56 0.24 -3.58 -1.08
C SER A 56 -1.19 -3.88 -0.69
N VAL A 57 -1.52 -3.61 0.57
CA VAL A 57 -2.89 -3.72 1.09
C VAL A 57 -3.15 -2.55 2.03
N ILE A 58 -4.34 -1.98 1.92
CA ILE A 58 -4.80 -0.92 2.82
C ILE A 58 -6.15 -1.27 3.41
N GLU A 59 -6.46 -0.64 4.53
CA GLU A 59 -7.79 -0.58 5.09
C GLU A 59 -8.42 0.75 4.65
N LEU A 60 -9.59 0.72 4.02
CA LEU A 60 -10.17 1.89 3.36
C LEU A 60 -10.45 3.05 4.31
N ASN A 61 -10.86 2.75 5.55
CA ASN A 61 -11.12 3.78 6.55
C ASN A 61 -9.86 4.20 7.33
N ASN A 62 -8.73 3.54 7.11
CA ASN A 62 -7.44 3.90 7.70
C ASN A 62 -6.31 3.59 6.70
N PRO A 63 -6.25 4.28 5.55
CA PRO A 63 -5.29 3.93 4.50
C PRO A 63 -3.82 4.17 4.87
N GLN A 64 -3.57 4.87 5.97
CA GLN A 64 -2.22 5.09 6.50
C GLN A 64 -1.72 3.94 7.37
N ARG A 65 -2.59 3.02 7.78
CA ARG A 65 -2.21 1.92 8.65
C ARG A 65 -1.44 0.86 7.87
N LEU A 66 -0.29 0.45 8.39
CA LEU A 66 0.54 -0.58 7.76
C LEU A 66 0.00 -1.97 8.11
N LEU A 67 -0.32 -2.76 7.10
CA LEU A 67 -0.94 -4.06 7.25
C LEU A 67 0.00 -5.23 6.92
N PHE A 68 1.18 -4.97 6.37
CA PHE A 68 2.20 -6.00 6.17
C PHE A 68 3.11 -6.11 7.40
N PRO A 69 3.42 -7.35 7.86
CA PRO A 69 4.29 -7.52 9.01
C PRO A 69 5.65 -6.86 8.88
N HIS A 70 6.30 -6.97 7.71
CA HIS A 70 7.61 -6.38 7.49
C HIS A 70 7.58 -4.85 7.50
N LEU A 71 6.47 -4.23 7.09
CA LEU A 71 6.35 -2.78 7.12
C LEU A 71 6.14 -2.26 8.54
N THR A 72 5.39 -2.99 9.38
CA THR A 72 5.24 -2.61 10.78
C THR A 72 6.57 -2.69 11.53
N TYR A 73 7.38 -3.69 11.21
CA TYR A 73 8.73 -3.79 11.78
C TYR A 73 9.60 -2.60 11.35
N LEU A 74 9.57 -2.25 10.07
CA LEU A 74 10.33 -1.12 9.54
C LEU A 74 9.91 0.19 10.20
N ALA A 75 8.61 0.41 10.37
CA ALA A 75 8.09 1.62 11.02
C ALA A 75 8.57 1.74 12.46
N LYS A 76 8.67 0.63 13.19
CA LYS A 76 9.20 0.64 14.56
C LYS A 76 10.66 1.10 14.58
N GLN A 77 11.45 0.72 13.59
CA GLN A 77 12.83 1.18 13.49
C GLN A 77 12.90 2.70 13.22
N TRP A 78 12.02 3.19 12.34
CA TRP A 78 11.98 4.63 12.05
C TRP A 78 11.64 5.46 13.29
N GLN A 79 10.80 4.95 14.18
CA GLN A 79 10.41 5.66 15.41
C GLN A 79 11.58 5.88 16.37
N THR A 80 12.68 5.16 16.21
CA THR A 80 13.89 5.37 17.00
C THR A 80 14.75 6.53 16.48
N LEU A 81 14.43 7.07 15.32
CA LEU A 81 15.16 8.14 14.66
C LEU A 81 14.42 9.47 14.82
N ALA A 82 15.14 10.57 14.63
CA ALA A 82 14.51 11.88 14.58
C ALA A 82 13.50 11.92 13.42
N PRO A 83 12.35 12.63 13.58
CA PRO A 83 11.38 12.76 12.49
C PRO A 83 12.04 13.34 11.24
N PRO A 84 11.74 12.79 10.04
CA PRO A 84 12.34 13.28 8.82
C PRO A 84 11.71 14.61 8.38
N ASN A 85 12.50 15.44 7.68
CA ASN A 85 11.98 16.61 6.97
C ASN A 85 11.70 16.28 5.51
N HIS A 86 12.51 15.40 4.92
CA HIS A 86 12.38 14.97 3.53
C HIS A 86 12.55 13.46 3.45
N VAL A 87 11.71 12.83 2.64
CA VAL A 87 11.80 11.40 2.37
C VAL A 87 11.77 11.20 0.86
N LEU A 88 12.70 10.40 0.36
CA LEU A 88 12.69 9.93 -1.02
C LEU A 88 12.33 8.45 -1.01
N GLU A 89 11.24 8.11 -1.67
CA GLU A 89 10.79 6.73 -1.84
C GLU A 89 11.03 6.30 -3.28
N LEU A 90 11.74 5.20 -3.45
CA LEU A 90 12.00 4.62 -4.77
C LEU A 90 11.08 3.39 -4.94
N GLY A 91 10.14 3.51 -5.89
CA GLY A 91 9.07 2.55 -6.07
C GLY A 91 7.88 2.86 -5.17
N LEU A 92 6.70 2.98 -5.77
CA LEU A 92 5.50 3.40 -5.05
C LEU A 92 4.63 2.22 -4.63
N GLY A 93 4.44 1.24 -5.52
CA GLY A 93 3.48 0.16 -5.31
C GLY A 93 2.08 0.71 -5.07
N GLY A 94 1.41 0.20 -4.07
CA GLY A 94 0.11 0.72 -3.65
C GLY A 94 0.19 1.91 -2.70
N GLY A 95 1.40 2.40 -2.40
CA GLY A 95 1.57 3.62 -1.62
C GLY A 95 1.35 3.48 -0.12
N ALA A 96 1.43 2.27 0.43
CA ALA A 96 1.23 2.05 1.86
C ALA A 96 2.25 2.82 2.71
N ILE A 97 3.52 2.78 2.31
CA ILE A 97 4.58 3.51 3.01
C ILE A 97 4.34 5.01 2.90
N ARG A 98 4.00 5.50 1.70
CA ARG A 98 3.72 6.92 1.47
C ARG A 98 2.57 7.41 2.35
N ASN A 99 1.48 6.66 2.40
CA ASN A 99 0.33 7.00 3.25
C ASN A 99 0.74 7.07 4.73
N TYR A 100 1.51 6.07 5.19
CA TYR A 100 1.99 6.03 6.56
C TYR A 100 2.85 7.26 6.89
N LEU A 101 3.79 7.60 6.01
CA LEU A 101 4.71 8.72 6.23
C LEU A 101 3.97 10.06 6.23
N GLN A 102 3.05 10.25 5.30
CA GLN A 102 2.27 11.50 5.24
C GLN A 102 1.39 11.70 6.46
N TYR A 103 0.84 10.61 7.00
CA TYR A 103 0.00 10.67 8.18
C TYR A 103 0.83 10.85 9.46
N THR A 104 1.91 10.07 9.59
CA THR A 104 2.72 10.02 10.81
C THR A 104 3.63 11.25 10.95
N TYR A 105 4.14 11.74 9.81
CA TYR A 105 5.06 12.88 9.77
C TYR A 105 4.49 13.97 8.86
N PRO A 106 3.42 14.67 9.28
CA PRO A 106 2.72 15.61 8.39
C PRO A 106 3.58 16.80 7.97
N GLN A 107 4.69 17.06 8.65
CA GLN A 107 5.63 18.14 8.26
C GLN A 107 6.67 17.68 7.26
N ALA A 108 6.80 16.37 7.04
CA ALA A 108 7.78 15.83 6.10
C ALA A 108 7.31 16.01 4.66
N HIS A 109 8.25 16.35 3.78
CA HIS A 109 8.02 16.32 2.34
C HIS A 109 8.39 14.94 1.81
N VAL A 110 7.42 14.21 1.29
CA VAL A 110 7.61 12.86 0.77
C VAL A 110 7.53 12.90 -0.75
N THR A 111 8.63 12.53 -1.41
CA THR A 111 8.70 12.40 -2.86
C THR A 111 8.80 10.92 -3.20
N SER A 112 7.87 10.42 -4.00
CA SER A 112 7.89 9.03 -4.47
C SER A 112 8.18 9.02 -5.97
N VAL A 113 9.08 8.12 -6.39
CA VAL A 113 9.45 7.95 -7.78
C VAL A 113 9.05 6.55 -8.22
N GLU A 114 8.22 6.47 -9.26
CA GLU A 114 7.71 5.22 -9.79
C GLU A 114 7.84 5.22 -11.31
N LYS A 115 8.46 4.18 -11.85
CA LYS A 115 8.70 4.08 -13.29
C LYS A 115 7.45 3.75 -14.11
N ASN A 116 6.45 3.14 -13.48
CA ASN A 116 5.24 2.67 -14.16
C ASN A 116 4.09 3.65 -13.93
N ALA A 117 3.69 4.36 -14.99
CA ALA A 117 2.62 5.36 -14.89
C ALA A 117 1.27 4.74 -14.47
N ASP A 118 1.03 3.47 -14.80
CA ASP A 118 -0.20 2.79 -14.41
C ASP A 118 -0.24 2.54 -12.90
N ILE A 119 0.90 2.25 -12.29
CA ILE A 119 1.01 2.14 -10.83
C ILE A 119 0.70 3.49 -10.16
N ILE A 120 1.22 4.58 -10.72
CA ILE A 120 0.91 5.93 -10.18
C ILE A 120 -0.58 6.20 -10.25
N ALA A 121 -1.22 5.88 -11.39
CA ALA A 121 -2.66 6.06 -11.56
C ALA A 121 -3.45 5.20 -10.57
N CYS A 122 -3.06 3.93 -10.37
CA CYS A 122 -3.69 3.04 -9.40
C CYS A 122 -3.59 3.60 -7.97
N TYR A 123 -2.42 4.10 -7.61
CA TYR A 123 -2.26 4.70 -6.29
C TYR A 123 -3.21 5.89 -6.11
N THR A 124 -3.21 6.80 -7.07
CA THR A 124 -4.03 8.01 -7.01
C THR A 124 -5.52 7.68 -6.93
N ASP A 125 -5.98 6.71 -7.72
CA ASP A 125 -7.39 6.40 -7.85
C ASP A 125 -7.92 5.50 -6.72
N PHE A 126 -7.08 4.63 -6.18
CA PHE A 126 -7.57 3.56 -5.29
C PHE A 126 -6.95 3.54 -3.89
N PHE A 127 -5.77 4.13 -3.69
CA PHE A 127 -5.00 3.95 -2.46
C PHE A 127 -4.60 5.24 -1.75
N ALA A 128 -4.69 6.38 -2.41
CA ALA A 128 -4.14 7.63 -1.89
C ALA A 128 -4.84 8.12 -0.62
N LEU A 129 -4.05 8.62 0.32
CA LEU A 129 -4.54 9.27 1.53
C LEU A 129 -5.02 10.69 1.22
N LYS A 130 -4.29 11.41 0.36
CA LYS A 130 -4.58 12.80 -0.01
C LYS A 130 -3.97 13.09 -1.39
N ASN A 131 -4.12 14.34 -1.86
CA ASN A 131 -3.59 14.77 -3.14
C ASN A 131 -2.09 14.43 -3.28
N GLN A 132 -1.72 13.87 -4.43
CA GLN A 132 -0.40 13.32 -4.67
C GLN A 132 0.33 14.05 -5.80
N SER A 133 0.38 15.39 -5.73
CA SER A 133 1.04 16.20 -6.75
C SER A 133 2.55 15.97 -6.83
N ASP A 134 3.16 15.41 -5.78
CA ASP A 134 4.60 15.18 -5.68
C ASP A 134 5.02 13.73 -5.96
N VAL A 135 4.17 12.95 -6.61
CA VAL A 135 4.54 11.62 -7.13
C VAL A 135 5.10 11.81 -8.54
N GLN A 136 6.25 11.19 -8.77
CA GLN A 136 6.96 11.28 -10.04
C GLN A 136 7.20 9.91 -10.67
#